data_c9ee34cb7d968790ab84a0554294c3bb
#
_entry.id   c9ee34cb7d968790ab84a0554294c3bb
#
_cell.length_a   1.000
_cell.length_b   1.000
_cell.length_c   1.000
_cell.angle_alpha   90.00
_cell.angle_beta   90.00
_cell.angle_gamma   90.00
#
_symmetry.space_group_name_H-M   'P 1'
#
loop_
_entity.id
_entity.type
_entity.pdbx_description
1 polymer ?
#
loop_
_entity_poly.entity_id
_entity_poly.type
_entity_poly.pdbx_seq_one_letter_code
_entity_poly.pdbx_strand_id
1 'polypeptide(L)'
;GSANDQLAIADMRDLADSENFILVYPDAFPDPNSGQETNWQVVTSGDLPFTLPNPHSDILFIDQLIDHLHLEVNIDLNRVYALGYSNGGGFTFDLGCRLNNKITGIGVVARTMYAETYDNCIVTHPTPVVTILGDEDYISNYDGITYEGTLYYQSSDATHEYWIANNNLLPTSNLSSVPNINTTDGSTVELYSWSSEDECIDLYHYKVIGGGHDWPGTFGNMDIVSHEKIWEHLSEY
;
A
#
# COMPACT_ATOMS: atom_id res chain seq x y z
N GLY A 1 -7.43 -11.44 5.08
CA GLY A 1 -8.52 -10.87 5.91
C GLY A 1 -9.69 -10.41 5.07
N SER A 2 -10.83 -10.16 5.69
CA SER A 2 -12.04 -9.66 5.05
C SER A 2 -12.12 -8.12 5.08
N ALA A 3 -13.08 -7.55 4.35
CA ALA A 3 -13.45 -6.14 4.42
C ALA A 3 -13.79 -5.71 5.87
N ASN A 4 -14.47 -6.58 6.64
CA ASN A 4 -14.76 -6.32 8.04
C ASN A 4 -13.52 -6.30 8.93
N ASP A 5 -12.52 -7.15 8.65
CA ASP A 5 -11.25 -7.13 9.37
C ASP A 5 -10.50 -5.83 9.08
N GLN A 6 -10.49 -5.39 7.83
CA GLN A 6 -9.85 -4.13 7.46
C GLN A 6 -10.59 -2.92 8.05
N LEU A 7 -11.92 -2.94 8.07
CA LEU A 7 -12.72 -1.91 8.73
C LEU A 7 -12.41 -1.82 10.25
N ALA A 8 -12.18 -2.96 10.89
CA ALA A 8 -11.81 -2.99 12.31
C ALA A 8 -10.39 -2.45 12.58
N ILE A 9 -9.48 -2.59 11.60
CA ILE A 9 -8.10 -2.08 11.68
C ILE A 9 -8.03 -0.59 11.32
N ALA A 10 -8.75 -0.18 10.28
CA ALA A 10 -8.69 1.15 9.71
C ALA A 10 -10.11 1.65 9.40
N ASP A 11 -10.82 2.10 10.42
CA ASP A 11 -12.14 2.71 10.23
C ASP A 11 -11.99 4.14 9.71
N MET A 12 -12.16 4.29 8.41
CA MET A 12 -12.03 5.57 7.72
C MET A 12 -13.37 6.29 7.48
N ARG A 13 -14.48 5.83 8.10
CA ARG A 13 -15.81 6.38 7.82
C ARG A 13 -15.93 7.85 8.23
N ASP A 14 -15.42 8.22 9.41
CA ASP A 14 -15.44 9.62 9.87
C ASP A 14 -14.56 10.51 8.96
N LEU A 15 -13.40 9.98 8.50
CA LEU A 15 -12.55 10.68 7.54
C LEU A 15 -13.27 10.83 6.19
N ALA A 16 -13.93 9.79 5.70
CA ALA A 16 -14.68 9.84 4.44
C ALA A 16 -15.81 10.86 4.50
N ASP A 17 -16.52 10.94 5.63
CA ASP A 17 -17.59 11.91 5.84
C ASP A 17 -17.04 13.36 5.91
N SER A 18 -15.92 13.58 6.60
CA SER A 18 -15.31 14.92 6.74
C SER A 18 -14.69 15.44 5.45
N GLU A 19 -14.05 14.56 4.68
CA GLU A 19 -13.33 14.87 3.45
C GLU A 19 -14.18 14.66 2.18
N ASN A 20 -15.41 14.14 2.34
CA ASN A 20 -16.40 13.94 1.28
C ASN A 20 -15.89 13.03 0.15
N PHE A 21 -15.39 11.84 0.48
CA PHE A 21 -15.03 10.81 -0.49
C PHE A 21 -15.84 9.52 -0.28
N ILE A 22 -15.90 8.69 -1.32
CA ILE A 22 -16.54 7.39 -1.27
C ILE A 22 -15.53 6.35 -0.79
N LEU A 23 -15.85 5.72 0.34
CA LEU A 23 -15.03 4.69 0.96
C LEU A 23 -15.53 3.30 0.56
N VAL A 24 -14.60 2.45 0.11
CA VAL A 24 -14.91 1.08 -0.33
C VAL A 24 -13.95 0.09 0.32
N TYR A 25 -14.49 -0.95 0.95
CA TYR A 25 -13.73 -2.10 1.47
C TYR A 25 -14.12 -3.35 0.71
N PRO A 26 -13.43 -3.68 -0.39
CA PRO A 26 -13.73 -4.89 -1.14
C PRO A 26 -13.18 -6.14 -0.45
N ASP A 27 -13.89 -7.27 -0.57
CA ASP A 27 -13.40 -8.57 -0.17
C ASP A 27 -12.64 -9.25 -1.33
N ALA A 28 -11.48 -9.81 -1.03
CA ALA A 28 -10.80 -10.73 -1.95
C ALA A 28 -11.60 -12.02 -2.11
N PHE A 29 -11.34 -12.78 -3.18
CA PHE A 29 -11.95 -14.09 -3.36
C PHE A 29 -11.46 -15.06 -2.27
N PRO A 30 -12.36 -15.88 -1.69
CA PRO A 30 -11.96 -16.88 -0.70
C PRO A 30 -10.98 -17.90 -1.30
N ASP A 31 -9.84 -18.08 -0.63
CA ASP A 31 -8.90 -19.13 -1.01
C ASP A 31 -9.46 -20.52 -0.67
N PRO A 32 -9.68 -21.38 -1.67
CA PRO A 32 -10.26 -22.70 -1.45
C PRO A 32 -9.37 -23.64 -0.62
N ASN A 33 -8.07 -23.33 -0.47
CA ASN A 33 -7.12 -24.16 0.25
C ASN A 33 -6.84 -23.67 1.68
N SER A 34 -7.23 -22.44 2.03
CA SER A 34 -7.02 -21.84 3.35
C SER A 34 -8.24 -21.89 4.28
N GLY A 35 -9.23 -22.74 4.00
CA GLY A 35 -10.44 -22.85 4.83
C GLY A 35 -11.41 -21.68 4.67
N GLN A 36 -11.39 -20.99 3.53
CA GLN A 36 -12.18 -19.82 3.14
C GLN A 36 -11.64 -18.46 3.65
N GLU A 37 -10.41 -18.38 4.07
CA GLU A 37 -9.78 -17.08 4.30
C GLU A 37 -9.69 -16.31 2.97
N THR A 38 -10.00 -15.02 3.02
CA THR A 38 -9.89 -14.13 1.85
C THR A 38 -8.48 -13.57 1.76
N ASN A 39 -7.84 -13.72 0.60
CA ASN A 39 -6.52 -13.17 0.32
C ASN A 39 -6.47 -12.65 -1.11
N TRP A 40 -5.93 -11.44 -1.29
CA TRP A 40 -5.64 -10.92 -2.61
C TRP A 40 -4.57 -11.76 -3.29
N GLN A 41 -4.79 -12.09 -4.54
CA GLN A 41 -3.80 -12.76 -5.35
C GLN A 41 -2.85 -11.73 -5.94
N VAL A 42 -1.62 -11.74 -5.45
CA VAL A 42 -0.57 -10.77 -5.84
C VAL A 42 0.56 -11.38 -6.66
N VAL A 43 0.60 -12.71 -6.83
CA VAL A 43 1.62 -13.42 -7.60
C VAL A 43 0.97 -14.37 -8.60
N THR A 44 1.31 -14.23 -9.86
CA THR A 44 0.71 -14.99 -10.96
C THR A 44 1.51 -16.22 -11.36
N SER A 45 2.77 -16.34 -10.96
CA SER A 45 3.63 -17.49 -11.29
C SER A 45 3.64 -18.51 -10.15
N GLY A 46 3.20 -19.72 -10.44
CA GLY A 46 2.90 -20.78 -9.48
C GLY A 46 4.07 -21.52 -8.83
N ASP A 47 5.28 -20.97 -8.84
CA ASP A 47 6.46 -21.67 -8.32
C ASP A 47 6.78 -21.36 -6.85
N LEU A 48 6.04 -20.46 -6.21
CA LEU A 48 6.22 -20.18 -4.81
C LEU A 48 5.15 -20.90 -3.96
N PRO A 49 5.51 -21.46 -2.79
CA PRO A 49 4.62 -22.32 -2.01
C PRO A 49 3.38 -21.60 -1.44
N PHE A 50 3.30 -20.29 -1.63
CA PHE A 50 2.21 -19.43 -1.14
C PHE A 50 1.33 -18.90 -2.27
N THR A 51 1.63 -19.21 -3.53
CA THR A 51 0.84 -18.78 -4.69
C THR A 51 -0.14 -19.86 -5.07
N LEU A 52 -1.41 -19.54 -4.95
CA LEU A 52 -2.47 -20.43 -5.39
C LEU A 52 -2.98 -19.96 -6.75
N PRO A 53 -3.15 -20.88 -7.73
CA PRO A 53 -3.80 -20.52 -8.96
C PRO A 53 -5.21 -20.03 -8.67
N ASN A 54 -5.46 -18.73 -8.85
CA ASN A 54 -6.80 -18.19 -8.77
C ASN A 54 -7.38 -18.12 -10.20
N PRO A 55 -8.50 -18.78 -10.49
CA PRO A 55 -9.17 -18.65 -11.77
C PRO A 55 -9.80 -17.26 -11.97
N HIS A 56 -9.85 -16.45 -10.93
CA HIS A 56 -10.40 -15.11 -10.95
C HIS A 56 -9.25 -14.09 -10.90
N SER A 57 -9.40 -13.01 -11.64
CA SER A 57 -8.45 -11.90 -11.60
C SER A 57 -8.93 -10.85 -10.62
N ASP A 58 -8.25 -10.70 -9.48
CA ASP A 58 -8.57 -9.65 -8.52
C ASP A 58 -8.33 -8.26 -9.13
N ILE A 59 -7.36 -8.12 -10.01
CA ILE A 59 -7.13 -6.88 -10.79
C ILE A 59 -8.37 -6.56 -11.64
N LEU A 60 -8.91 -7.54 -12.37
CA LEU A 60 -10.11 -7.34 -13.18
C LEU A 60 -11.34 -7.03 -12.31
N PHE A 61 -11.42 -7.62 -11.12
CA PHE A 61 -12.49 -7.31 -10.18
C PHE A 61 -12.46 -5.84 -9.75
N ILE A 62 -11.30 -5.32 -9.36
CA ILE A 62 -11.16 -3.91 -8.97
C ILE A 62 -11.39 -2.98 -10.18
N ASP A 63 -10.88 -3.35 -11.35
CA ASP A 63 -11.12 -2.60 -12.60
C ASP A 63 -12.62 -2.42 -12.87
N GLN A 64 -13.38 -3.52 -12.79
CA GLN A 64 -14.84 -3.50 -12.99
C GLN A 64 -15.59 -2.81 -11.83
N LEU A 65 -15.10 -2.92 -10.60
CA LEU A 65 -15.68 -2.24 -9.45
C LEU A 65 -15.62 -0.72 -9.59
N ILE A 66 -14.48 -0.19 -10.06
CA ILE A 66 -14.32 1.25 -10.32
C ILE A 66 -15.32 1.71 -11.39
N ASP A 67 -15.43 0.98 -12.50
CA ASP A 67 -16.38 1.30 -13.57
C ASP A 67 -17.83 1.25 -13.08
N HIS A 68 -18.18 0.23 -12.29
CA HIS A 68 -19.52 0.10 -11.72
C HIS A 68 -19.85 1.28 -10.78
N LEU A 69 -18.95 1.62 -9.87
CA LEU A 69 -19.13 2.75 -8.96
C LEU A 69 -19.26 4.08 -9.70
N HIS A 70 -18.51 4.28 -10.78
CA HIS A 70 -18.64 5.47 -11.59
C HIS A 70 -20.04 5.60 -12.22
N LEU A 71 -20.64 4.48 -12.65
CA LEU A 71 -22.00 4.48 -13.22
C LEU A 71 -23.08 4.74 -12.16
N GLU A 72 -22.91 4.23 -10.94
CA GLU A 72 -23.92 4.31 -9.88
C GLU A 72 -23.87 5.63 -9.09
N VAL A 73 -22.67 6.14 -8.82
CA VAL A 73 -22.46 7.27 -7.88
C VAL A 73 -21.60 8.40 -8.43
N ASN A 74 -21.26 8.33 -9.73
CA ASN A 74 -20.56 9.38 -10.47
C ASN A 74 -19.27 9.88 -9.79
N ILE A 75 -18.39 8.95 -9.44
CA ILE A 75 -17.07 9.28 -8.86
C ILE A 75 -16.18 10.01 -9.88
N ASP A 76 -15.23 10.81 -9.39
CA ASP A 76 -14.18 11.38 -10.21
C ASP A 76 -13.11 10.31 -10.51
N LEU A 77 -13.01 9.89 -11.77
CA LEU A 77 -12.05 8.87 -12.21
C LEU A 77 -10.58 9.34 -12.19
N ASN A 78 -10.34 10.64 -12.01
CA ASN A 78 -8.99 11.16 -11.81
C ASN A 78 -8.57 11.17 -10.34
N ARG A 79 -9.44 10.78 -9.42
CA ARG A 79 -9.22 10.77 -7.97
C ARG A 79 -9.61 9.43 -7.35
N VAL A 80 -9.03 8.36 -7.86
CA VAL A 80 -9.22 6.98 -7.35
C VAL A 80 -7.93 6.52 -6.69
N TYR A 81 -7.98 6.27 -5.39
CA TYR A 81 -6.82 5.89 -4.59
C TYR A 81 -7.00 4.47 -4.04
N ALA A 82 -5.89 3.75 -3.91
CA ALA A 82 -5.88 2.43 -3.32
C ALA A 82 -5.00 2.41 -2.05
N LEU A 83 -5.55 1.87 -0.96
CA LEU A 83 -4.84 1.70 0.30
C LEU A 83 -4.86 0.23 0.69
N GLY A 84 -3.74 -0.27 1.26
CA GLY A 84 -3.69 -1.66 1.67
C GLY A 84 -2.72 -1.94 2.82
N TYR A 85 -3.06 -2.98 3.58
CA TYR A 85 -2.28 -3.51 4.69
C TYR A 85 -1.79 -4.91 4.37
N SER A 86 -0.53 -5.22 4.68
CA SER A 86 0.03 -6.55 4.56
C SER A 86 -0.21 -7.17 3.16
N ASN A 87 -0.94 -8.27 3.01
CA ASN A 87 -1.33 -8.83 1.72
C ASN A 87 -2.04 -7.80 0.83
N GLY A 88 -2.97 -7.00 1.41
CA GLY A 88 -3.62 -5.89 0.71
C GLY A 88 -2.64 -4.79 0.29
N GLY A 89 -1.56 -4.55 1.06
CA GLY A 89 -0.50 -3.62 0.68
C GLY A 89 0.27 -4.10 -0.55
N GLY A 90 0.60 -5.39 -0.62
CA GLY A 90 1.20 -5.98 -1.81
C GLY A 90 0.29 -5.88 -3.03
N PHE A 91 -1.01 -6.13 -2.85
CA PHE A 91 -2.01 -5.97 -3.90
C PHE A 91 -2.17 -4.50 -4.32
N THR A 92 -2.01 -3.56 -3.39
CA THR A 92 -2.03 -2.13 -3.70
C THR A 92 -0.89 -1.73 -4.64
N PHE A 93 0.32 -2.28 -4.47
CA PHE A 93 1.39 -2.11 -5.46
C PHE A 93 1.01 -2.70 -6.82
N ASP A 94 0.38 -3.89 -6.87
CA ASP A 94 -0.13 -4.47 -8.12
C ASP A 94 -1.16 -3.56 -8.80
N LEU A 95 -2.07 -2.95 -8.04
CA LEU A 95 -3.03 -1.99 -8.58
C LEU A 95 -2.33 -0.76 -9.17
N GLY A 96 -1.36 -0.19 -8.45
CA GLY A 96 -0.55 0.92 -8.95
C GLY A 96 0.23 0.61 -10.23
N CYS A 97 0.60 -0.67 -10.43
CA CYS A 97 1.29 -1.14 -11.63
C CYS A 97 0.34 -1.51 -12.76
N ARG A 98 -0.66 -2.34 -12.49
CA ARG A 98 -1.49 -3.00 -13.53
C ARG A 98 -2.77 -2.23 -13.85
N LEU A 99 -3.25 -1.39 -12.94
CA LEU A 99 -4.37 -0.46 -13.15
C LEU A 99 -3.92 1.01 -13.04
N ASN A 100 -2.67 1.29 -13.39
CA ASN A 100 -2.08 2.63 -13.36
C ASN A 100 -2.92 3.68 -14.12
N ASN A 101 -3.68 3.26 -15.14
CA ASN A 101 -4.61 4.13 -15.88
C ASN A 101 -5.90 4.49 -15.12
N LYS A 102 -6.16 3.89 -13.96
CA LYS A 102 -7.35 4.16 -13.12
C LYS A 102 -6.99 4.54 -11.69
N ILE A 103 -5.85 4.10 -11.18
CA ILE A 103 -5.40 4.39 -9.83
C ILE A 103 -4.49 5.61 -9.84
N THR A 104 -4.95 6.68 -9.22
CA THR A 104 -4.25 7.96 -9.17
C THR A 104 -3.10 7.95 -8.17
N GLY A 105 -3.25 7.28 -7.03
CA GLY A 105 -2.21 7.19 -5.99
C GLY A 105 -2.41 5.98 -5.09
N ILE A 106 -1.33 5.57 -4.42
CA ILE A 106 -1.33 4.36 -3.58
C ILE A 106 -0.77 4.63 -2.18
N GLY A 107 -1.41 3.98 -1.18
CA GLY A 107 -0.97 3.97 0.21
C GLY A 107 -0.75 2.54 0.71
N VAL A 108 0.45 2.24 1.22
CA VAL A 108 0.82 0.88 1.61
C VAL A 108 1.32 0.84 3.04
N VAL A 109 0.75 -0.06 3.84
CA VAL A 109 1.15 -0.26 5.23
C VAL A 109 1.64 -1.69 5.43
N ALA A 110 2.78 -1.83 6.12
CA ALA A 110 3.40 -3.09 6.49
C ALA A 110 3.63 -4.06 5.31
N ARG A 111 4.08 -3.55 4.15
CA ARG A 111 4.42 -4.37 2.98
C ARG A 111 5.38 -3.64 2.05
N THR A 112 6.31 -4.38 1.47
CA THR A 112 7.14 -3.99 0.33
C THR A 112 6.64 -4.65 -0.96
N MET A 113 7.17 -4.29 -2.13
CA MET A 113 6.76 -4.90 -3.39
C MET A 113 7.13 -6.39 -3.44
N TYR A 114 6.23 -7.22 -3.96
CA TYR A 114 6.60 -8.57 -4.38
C TYR A 114 7.62 -8.52 -5.52
N ALA A 115 8.54 -9.47 -5.56
CA ALA A 115 9.54 -9.52 -6.63
C ALA A 115 8.89 -9.64 -8.02
N GLU A 116 7.82 -10.43 -8.13
CA GLU A 116 7.05 -10.56 -9.39
C GLU A 116 6.41 -9.25 -9.82
N THR A 117 5.79 -8.52 -8.88
CA THR A 117 5.22 -7.19 -9.14
C THR A 117 6.31 -6.21 -9.60
N TYR A 118 7.44 -6.19 -8.90
CA TYR A 118 8.60 -5.35 -9.23
C TYR A 118 9.13 -5.60 -10.65
N ASP A 119 9.30 -6.87 -11.00
CA ASP A 119 9.88 -7.28 -12.31
C ASP A 119 8.90 -7.01 -13.47
N ASN A 120 7.59 -7.01 -13.22
CA ASN A 120 6.55 -6.91 -14.26
C ASN A 120 5.71 -5.63 -14.17
N CYS A 121 6.07 -4.69 -13.30
CA CYS A 121 5.37 -3.42 -13.16
C CYS A 121 5.59 -2.52 -14.38
N ILE A 122 4.51 -2.05 -14.98
CA ILE A 122 4.55 -1.11 -16.10
C ILE A 122 3.65 0.07 -15.76
N VAL A 123 4.24 1.14 -15.26
CA VAL A 123 3.51 2.40 -15.04
C VAL A 123 3.52 3.24 -16.31
N THR A 124 2.39 3.83 -16.63
CA THR A 124 2.19 4.67 -17.83
C THR A 124 2.21 6.16 -17.51
N HIS A 125 2.07 6.51 -16.25
CA HIS A 125 2.20 7.87 -15.72
C HIS A 125 2.72 7.84 -14.28
N PRO A 126 3.33 8.92 -13.79
CA PRO A 126 3.78 9.03 -12.40
C PRO A 126 2.62 8.83 -11.42
N THR A 127 2.88 8.15 -10.30
CA THR A 127 1.89 7.78 -9.31
C THR A 127 2.39 8.18 -7.92
N PRO A 128 1.70 9.05 -7.18
CA PRO A 128 2.01 9.35 -5.80
C PRO A 128 1.98 8.09 -4.92
N VAL A 129 2.97 7.93 -4.06
CA VAL A 129 3.13 6.75 -3.22
C VAL A 129 3.34 7.15 -1.78
N VAL A 130 2.58 6.54 -0.87
CA VAL A 130 2.81 6.66 0.57
C VAL A 130 3.06 5.27 1.14
N THR A 131 4.17 5.08 1.85
CA THR A 131 4.48 3.82 2.54
C THR A 131 4.66 4.06 4.03
N ILE A 132 4.17 3.12 4.85
CA ILE A 132 4.31 3.13 6.31
C ILE A 132 4.81 1.74 6.73
N LEU A 133 6.10 1.65 7.11
CA LEU A 133 6.77 0.36 7.33
C LEU A 133 7.52 0.37 8.67
N GLY A 134 7.36 -0.71 9.44
CA GLY A 134 8.16 -0.96 10.63
C GLY A 134 9.51 -1.60 10.28
N ASP A 135 10.60 -1.13 10.87
CA ASP A 135 11.93 -1.69 10.59
C ASP A 135 12.22 -2.99 11.38
N GLU A 136 11.37 -3.35 12.33
CA GLU A 136 11.40 -4.64 13.04
C GLU A 136 10.24 -5.57 12.61
N ASP A 137 9.61 -5.29 11.46
CA ASP A 137 8.57 -6.17 10.90
C ASP A 137 9.17 -7.52 10.50
N TYR A 138 8.82 -8.59 11.24
CA TYR A 138 9.31 -9.95 10.99
C TYR A 138 8.45 -10.73 9.99
N ILE A 139 7.28 -10.18 9.57
CA ILE A 139 6.37 -10.79 8.58
C ILE A 139 6.67 -10.24 7.19
N SER A 140 6.76 -8.92 7.09
CA SER A 140 7.14 -8.20 5.86
C SER A 140 8.48 -7.50 6.10
N ASN A 141 9.54 -8.31 6.18
CA ASN A 141 10.86 -7.83 6.57
C ASN A 141 11.28 -6.60 5.75
N TYR A 142 11.72 -5.56 6.46
CA TYR A 142 12.13 -4.28 5.89
C TYR A 142 13.24 -4.44 4.83
N ASP A 143 14.14 -5.41 5.03
CA ASP A 143 15.26 -5.71 4.15
C ASP A 143 14.89 -6.72 3.03
N GLY A 144 13.60 -7.04 2.90
CA GLY A 144 13.12 -8.02 1.93
C GLY A 144 13.18 -9.47 2.43
N ILE A 145 12.58 -10.39 1.68
CA ILE A 145 12.52 -11.81 2.03
C ILE A 145 12.95 -12.67 0.85
N THR A 146 13.92 -13.56 1.11
CA THR A 146 14.32 -14.63 0.20
C THR A 146 13.91 -15.98 0.79
N TYR A 147 13.20 -16.79 0.03
CA TYR A 147 12.81 -18.14 0.40
C TYR A 147 13.43 -19.16 -0.56
N GLU A 148 14.15 -20.15 -0.02
CA GLU A 148 14.85 -21.19 -0.79
C GLU A 148 15.70 -20.65 -1.98
N GLY A 149 16.34 -19.50 -1.79
CA GLY A 149 17.17 -18.83 -2.78
C GLY A 149 16.41 -17.99 -3.82
N THR A 150 15.09 -17.93 -3.73
CA THR A 150 14.24 -17.08 -4.58
C THR A 150 13.80 -15.86 -3.81
N LEU A 151 14.03 -14.67 -4.37
CA LEU A 151 13.55 -13.40 -3.79
C LEU A 151 12.02 -13.37 -3.87
N TYR A 152 11.38 -13.13 -2.74
CA TYR A 152 9.93 -13.10 -2.62
C TYR A 152 9.39 -11.68 -2.44
N TYR A 153 9.97 -10.91 -1.51
CA TYR A 153 9.72 -9.49 -1.34
C TYR A 153 11.00 -8.70 -1.58
N GLN A 154 10.87 -7.57 -2.24
CA GLN A 154 11.92 -6.57 -2.33
C GLN A 154 12.17 -5.97 -0.94
N SER A 155 13.36 -5.39 -0.74
CA SER A 155 13.59 -4.52 0.41
C SER A 155 12.77 -3.23 0.30
N SER A 156 12.63 -2.53 1.40
CA SER A 156 12.07 -1.17 1.44
C SER A 156 12.83 -0.24 0.49
N ASP A 157 14.16 -0.26 0.55
CA ASP A 157 15.00 0.58 -0.31
C ASP A 157 14.78 0.29 -1.79
N ALA A 158 14.80 -0.98 -2.21
CA ALA A 158 14.57 -1.35 -3.60
C ALA A 158 13.15 -0.97 -4.07
N THR A 159 12.14 -1.10 -3.19
CA THR A 159 10.78 -0.66 -3.46
C THR A 159 10.72 0.85 -3.71
N HIS A 160 11.37 1.65 -2.86
CA HIS A 160 11.39 3.09 -3.02
C HIS A 160 12.21 3.52 -4.25
N GLU A 161 13.38 2.94 -4.48
CA GLU A 161 14.19 3.19 -5.68
C GLU A 161 13.40 2.95 -6.97
N TYR A 162 12.56 1.91 -6.99
CA TYR A 162 11.67 1.65 -8.13
C TYR A 162 10.73 2.84 -8.39
N TRP A 163 9.99 3.29 -7.36
CA TRP A 163 9.03 4.38 -7.51
C TRP A 163 9.68 5.74 -7.71
N ILE A 164 10.84 5.99 -7.11
CA ILE A 164 11.66 7.19 -7.36
C ILE A 164 12.02 7.27 -8.85
N ALA A 165 12.50 6.16 -9.42
CA ALA A 165 12.88 6.11 -10.83
C ALA A 165 11.67 6.28 -11.77
N ASN A 166 10.56 5.57 -11.50
CA ASN A 166 9.36 5.63 -12.35
C ASN A 166 8.66 6.99 -12.30
N ASN A 167 8.66 7.65 -11.15
CA ASN A 167 8.06 8.96 -10.97
C ASN A 167 9.00 10.12 -11.34
N ASN A 168 10.23 9.83 -11.79
CA ASN A 168 11.27 10.83 -12.06
C ASN A 168 11.55 11.77 -10.87
N LEU A 169 11.53 11.23 -9.65
CA LEU A 169 11.80 12.00 -8.44
C LEU A 169 13.30 12.31 -8.31
N LEU A 170 13.61 13.37 -7.59
CA LEU A 170 14.99 13.66 -7.20
C LEU A 170 15.51 12.54 -6.30
N PRO A 171 16.75 12.06 -6.49
CA PRO A 171 17.26 10.89 -5.78
C PRO A 171 17.53 11.11 -4.29
N THR A 172 17.53 12.37 -3.85
CA THR A 172 17.81 12.72 -2.45
C THR A 172 16.51 13.00 -1.71
N SER A 173 16.27 12.25 -0.63
CA SER A 173 15.14 12.50 0.25
C SER A 173 15.36 13.69 1.17
N ASN A 174 14.26 14.33 1.55
CA ASN A 174 14.22 15.13 2.76
C ASN A 174 13.86 14.21 3.92
N LEU A 175 14.55 14.37 5.04
CA LEU A 175 14.27 13.64 6.28
C LEU A 175 13.72 14.60 7.33
N SER A 176 12.59 14.26 7.90
CA SER A 176 12.01 14.95 9.06
C SER A 176 11.59 13.95 10.13
N SER A 177 11.68 14.34 11.39
CA SER A 177 11.19 13.55 12.50
C SER A 177 9.73 13.88 12.78
N VAL A 178 8.92 12.84 12.96
CA VAL A 178 7.55 12.98 13.50
C VAL A 178 7.63 13.09 15.02
N PRO A 179 6.83 13.96 15.66
CA PRO A 179 6.83 14.05 17.13
C PRO A 179 6.45 12.72 17.78
N ASN A 180 7.29 12.24 18.69
CA ASN A 180 6.99 11.06 19.52
C ASN A 180 6.01 11.50 20.63
N ILE A 181 4.72 11.35 20.39
CA ILE A 181 3.65 11.73 21.31
C ILE A 181 3.27 10.61 22.27
N ASN A 182 3.49 9.35 21.88
CA ASN A 182 3.34 8.20 22.76
C ASN A 182 4.69 7.56 23.11
N THR A 183 5.34 8.07 24.13
CA THR A 183 6.66 7.60 24.56
C THR A 183 6.67 6.20 25.20
N THR A 184 5.53 5.48 25.22
CA THR A 184 5.38 4.19 25.87
C THR A 184 5.17 3.02 24.93
N ASP A 185 4.98 3.27 23.63
CA ASP A 185 4.78 2.20 22.63
C ASP A 185 6.08 1.58 22.13
N GLY A 186 7.24 2.15 22.50
CA GLY A 186 8.55 1.60 22.18
C GLY A 186 9.07 1.94 20.80
N SER A 187 8.37 2.81 20.05
CA SER A 187 8.70 3.15 18.67
C SER A 187 8.76 4.66 18.44
N THR A 188 9.33 5.06 17.31
CA THR A 188 9.36 6.45 16.83
C THR A 188 9.18 6.47 15.32
N VAL A 189 8.86 7.62 14.73
CA VAL A 189 8.63 7.73 13.29
C VAL A 189 9.55 8.75 12.64
N GLU A 190 10.20 8.35 11.56
CA GLU A 190 10.92 9.21 10.63
C GLU A 190 10.14 9.32 9.32
N LEU A 191 10.00 10.53 8.79
CA LEU A 191 9.39 10.78 7.49
C LEU A 191 10.47 11.11 6.47
N TYR A 192 10.59 10.27 5.46
CA TYR A 192 11.36 10.50 4.24
C TYR A 192 10.42 10.97 3.14
N SER A 193 10.81 12.00 2.38
CA SER A 193 10.06 12.46 1.22
C SER A 193 10.97 12.72 0.03
N TRP A 194 10.51 12.33 -1.14
CA TRP A 194 11.13 12.60 -2.44
C TRP A 194 10.11 13.30 -3.33
N SER A 195 10.54 14.33 -4.02
CA SER A 195 9.70 15.12 -4.91
C SER A 195 10.26 15.14 -6.32
N SER A 196 9.41 15.33 -7.32
CA SER A 196 9.84 15.65 -8.68
C SER A 196 10.41 17.08 -8.75
N GLU A 197 11.18 17.40 -9.82
CA GLU A 197 11.76 18.75 -9.99
C GLU A 197 10.70 19.86 -10.05
N ASP A 198 9.52 19.56 -10.55
CA ASP A 198 8.37 20.46 -10.64
C ASP A 198 7.43 20.40 -9.43
N GLU A 199 7.79 19.60 -8.40
CA GLU A 199 7.02 19.41 -7.17
C GLU A 199 5.57 18.94 -7.42
N CYS A 200 5.32 18.24 -8.54
CA CYS A 200 3.99 17.77 -8.92
C CYS A 200 3.70 16.33 -8.46
N ILE A 201 4.73 15.56 -8.13
CA ILE A 201 4.60 14.15 -7.68
C ILE A 201 5.58 13.90 -6.54
N ASP A 202 5.09 13.22 -5.51
CA ASP A 202 5.87 12.90 -4.33
C ASP A 202 5.80 11.41 -3.99
N LEU A 203 6.83 10.96 -3.27
CA LEU A 203 6.85 9.72 -2.52
C LEU A 203 7.11 10.04 -1.05
N TYR A 204 6.26 9.52 -0.17
CA TYR A 204 6.41 9.65 1.27
C TYR A 204 6.63 8.28 1.90
N HIS A 205 7.62 8.19 2.77
CA HIS A 205 7.90 6.98 3.53
C HIS A 205 7.97 7.29 5.03
N TYR A 206 7.01 6.80 5.78
CA TYR A 206 7.02 6.78 7.23
C TYR A 206 7.71 5.51 7.71
N LYS A 207 8.97 5.65 8.12
CA LYS A 207 9.72 4.57 8.75
C LYS A 207 9.41 4.54 10.24
N VAL A 208 8.80 3.46 10.72
CA VAL A 208 8.53 3.26 12.14
C VAL A 208 9.70 2.50 12.76
N ILE A 209 10.56 3.24 13.47
CA ILE A 209 11.73 2.69 14.15
C ILE A 209 11.27 1.89 15.37
N GLY A 210 11.66 0.62 15.43
CA GLY A 210 11.18 -0.35 16.43
C GLY A 210 9.76 -0.84 16.17
N GLY A 211 9.15 -0.46 15.03
CA GLY A 211 7.81 -0.90 14.63
C GLY A 211 7.81 -2.30 14.01
N GLY A 212 6.75 -3.06 14.29
CA GLY A 212 6.51 -4.40 13.77
C GLY A 212 5.57 -4.41 12.57
N HIS A 213 4.83 -5.54 12.44
CA HIS A 213 3.79 -5.71 11.43
C HIS A 213 2.50 -5.02 11.87
N ASP A 214 2.53 -3.70 11.93
CA ASP A 214 1.53 -2.89 12.61
C ASP A 214 0.72 -2.03 11.65
N TRP A 215 -0.43 -1.53 12.15
CA TRP A 215 -1.17 -0.42 11.57
C TRP A 215 -1.09 0.76 12.54
N PRO A 216 -0.10 1.65 12.40
CA PRO A 216 0.05 2.81 13.27
C PRO A 216 -1.22 3.62 13.45
N GLY A 217 -1.51 4.00 14.69
CA GLY A 217 -2.73 4.68 15.10
C GLY A 217 -3.86 3.74 15.56
N THR A 218 -3.75 2.43 15.30
CA THR A 218 -4.70 1.42 15.83
C THR A 218 -3.97 0.42 16.73
N PHE A 219 -2.81 -0.04 16.31
CA PHE A 219 -1.91 -0.89 17.10
C PHE A 219 -0.46 -0.68 16.64
N GLY A 220 0.51 -0.98 17.51
CA GLY A 220 1.91 -0.67 17.34
C GLY A 220 2.21 0.79 17.64
N ASN A 221 2.80 1.52 16.71
CA ASN A 221 3.09 2.94 16.87
C ASN A 221 1.82 3.77 16.97
N MET A 222 1.82 4.73 17.90
CA MET A 222 0.69 5.61 18.18
C MET A 222 1.01 7.11 17.96
N ASP A 223 2.12 7.40 17.27
CA ASP A 223 2.52 8.77 16.95
C ASP A 223 1.84 9.31 15.69
N ILE A 224 1.39 8.40 14.83
CA ILE A 224 0.67 8.71 13.59
C ILE A 224 -0.59 7.86 13.47
N VAL A 225 -1.54 8.31 12.66
CA VAL A 225 -2.70 7.53 12.21
C VAL A 225 -2.50 7.23 10.73
N SER A 226 -2.27 5.98 10.39
CA SER A 226 -1.81 5.57 9.05
C SER A 226 -2.72 6.07 7.93
N HIS A 227 -4.02 5.85 8.03
CA HIS A 227 -4.96 6.25 6.97
C HIS A 227 -5.11 7.77 6.84
N GLU A 228 -4.98 8.51 7.95
CA GLU A 228 -4.98 9.99 7.91
C GLU A 228 -3.72 10.50 7.20
N LYS A 229 -2.54 9.90 7.51
CA LYS A 229 -1.29 10.28 6.84
C LYS A 229 -1.30 9.93 5.35
N ILE A 230 -1.87 8.81 4.97
CA ILE A 230 -2.02 8.44 3.56
C ILE A 230 -2.97 9.43 2.87
N TRP A 231 -4.13 9.73 3.46
CA TRP A 231 -5.08 10.67 2.89
C TRP A 231 -4.52 12.09 2.79
N GLU A 232 -3.83 12.57 3.83
CA GLU A 232 -3.17 13.89 3.85
C GLU A 232 -2.31 14.11 2.59
N HIS A 233 -1.56 13.10 2.17
CA HIS A 233 -0.69 13.19 0.99
C HIS A 233 -1.41 12.89 -0.32
N LEU A 234 -2.23 11.83 -0.38
CA LEU A 234 -2.85 11.44 -1.65
C LEU A 234 -3.98 12.38 -2.10
N SER A 235 -4.66 13.05 -1.17
CA SER A 235 -5.75 13.97 -1.50
C SER A 235 -5.32 15.24 -2.23
N GLU A 236 -4.02 15.50 -2.30
CA GLU A 236 -3.43 16.65 -3.02
C GLU A 236 -3.40 16.45 -4.56
N TYR A 237 -3.65 15.22 -5.04
CA TYR A 237 -3.58 14.81 -6.45
C TYR A 237 -4.91 14.57 -7.14
#